data_8ab0673662ce9fc82ee2f3ba341bd082
#
_entry.id   8ab0673662ce9fc82ee2f3ba341bd082
#
_cell.length_a   1.000
_cell.length_b   1.000
_cell.length_c   1.000
_cell.angle_alpha   90.00
_cell.angle_beta   90.00
_cell.angle_gamma   90.00
#
_symmetry.space_group_name_H-M   'P 1'
#
loop_
_entity.id
_entity.type
_entity.pdbx_description
1 polymer ?
#
loop_
_entity_poly.entity_id
_entity_poly.type
_entity_poly.pdbx_seq_one_letter_code
_entity_poly.pdbx_strand_id
1 'polypeptide(L)'
;AGSIAAYSVGITDIDPIRYNLIFERFLNPERVSMPDFDVDFCYERRQEVIDYVNRKYGADHVAQIVTFGTMAARNAIRDVGRVMGIPYQQVDAVAKQVPMELKMTLKRALDVSTELKRMYDTDPQVTELIDTALKVEGMPRHASTHAAGVVITPEPTDYYLPLATNDGLPVTQFNMTEIEELGLLKMDFLGLRTLTVIRDAEIAVQKHDPEFSVQKLDYDDPDTYRMLGQGDTEGVFQLESSGMKQVLVGLQPQNLEDVIALISLYRPGPMDSIPTYLRNRHEPDKISYKTPQLAHILDVTNGCIVYQEQVMQIFRELAGFSFGQADNVRRAMSKKKHAVMEAEREHFVHGCTDPGNECPGCVANGISEKVANEIYDEMSSFASYAFNKSHAACYAYVAFQTAYLKCHYPSEFMAALLTSVLDNTDKVIEYSGEC
;
A
#
# COMPACT_ATOMS: atom_id res chain seq x y z
N ALA A 1 -11.15 6.01 5.11
CA ALA A 1 -10.94 7.16 6.02
C ALA A 1 -11.49 8.50 5.48
N GLY A 2 -11.55 8.74 4.13
CA GLY A 2 -11.98 10.04 3.59
C GLY A 2 -13.49 10.39 3.69
N SER A 3 -14.34 9.53 4.25
CA SER A 3 -15.78 9.75 4.33
C SER A 3 -16.20 10.32 5.67
N ILE A 4 -16.75 11.54 5.68
CA ILE A 4 -17.33 12.16 6.88
C ILE A 4 -18.56 11.38 7.37
N ALA A 5 -19.36 10.81 6.46
CA ALA A 5 -20.49 9.99 6.84
C ALA A 5 -20.07 8.72 7.58
N ALA A 6 -19.03 8.01 7.07
CA ALA A 6 -18.47 6.82 7.72
C ALA A 6 -17.87 7.15 9.11
N TYR A 7 -17.21 8.30 9.24
CA TYR A 7 -16.72 8.81 10.53
C TYR A 7 -17.87 9.10 11.49
N SER A 8 -18.89 9.81 11.04
CA SER A 8 -20.04 10.20 11.88
C SER A 8 -20.85 9.02 12.42
N VAL A 9 -20.87 7.89 11.71
CA VAL A 9 -21.57 6.65 12.16
C VAL A 9 -20.63 5.62 12.80
N GLY A 10 -19.37 5.98 13.07
CA GLY A 10 -18.41 5.13 13.77
C GLY A 10 -17.87 3.95 12.95
N ILE A 11 -17.89 4.02 11.60
CA ILE A 11 -17.25 3.02 10.74
C ILE A 11 -15.73 3.24 10.69
N THR A 12 -15.30 4.49 10.78
CA THR A 12 -13.88 4.88 10.84
C THR A 12 -13.63 5.81 12.01
N ASP A 13 -12.45 5.74 12.62
CA ASP A 13 -12.04 6.54 13.78
C ASP A 13 -11.25 7.79 13.39
N ILE A 14 -10.98 7.98 12.08
CA ILE A 14 -10.16 9.10 11.60
C ILE A 14 -11.05 10.21 11.08
N ASP A 15 -10.88 11.42 11.66
CA ASP A 15 -11.56 12.61 11.21
C ASP A 15 -11.00 13.06 9.83
N PRO A 16 -11.80 12.95 8.75
CA PRO A 16 -11.34 13.33 7.42
C PRO A 16 -11.15 14.84 7.26
N ILE A 17 -11.80 15.67 8.07
CA ILE A 17 -11.68 17.13 8.03
C ILE A 17 -10.36 17.53 8.67
N ARG A 18 -10.04 17.00 9.86
CA ARG A 18 -8.79 17.30 10.58
C ARG A 18 -7.54 17.03 9.71
N TYR A 19 -7.55 15.95 8.92
CA TYR A 19 -6.41 15.55 8.10
C TYR A 19 -6.57 15.89 6.62
N ASN A 20 -7.59 16.66 6.24
CA ASN A 20 -7.87 17.05 4.86
C ASN A 20 -7.84 15.84 3.89
N LEU A 21 -8.66 14.81 4.22
CA LEU A 21 -8.76 13.58 3.42
C LEU A 21 -9.85 13.75 2.36
N ILE A 22 -9.49 13.58 1.09
CA ILE A 22 -10.38 13.81 -0.04
C ILE A 22 -11.22 12.55 -0.31
N PHE A 23 -12.55 12.66 -0.20
CA PHE A 23 -13.49 11.57 -0.45
C PHE A 23 -13.50 11.15 -1.93
N GLU A 24 -13.42 12.09 -2.85
CA GLU A 24 -13.46 11.87 -4.30
C GLU A 24 -12.28 11.02 -4.81
N ARG A 25 -11.23 10.87 -3.99
CA ARG A 25 -10.14 9.92 -4.27
C ARG A 25 -10.63 8.47 -4.27
N PHE A 26 -11.67 8.15 -3.53
CA PHE A 26 -12.24 6.80 -3.40
C PHE A 26 -13.45 6.61 -4.29
N LEU A 27 -14.36 7.56 -4.27
CA LEU A 27 -15.61 7.51 -4.99
C LEU A 27 -15.96 8.88 -5.58
N ASN A 28 -16.13 8.95 -6.89
CA ASN A 28 -16.58 10.13 -7.60
C ASN A 28 -17.45 9.70 -8.80
N PRO A 29 -18.35 10.58 -9.31
CA PRO A 29 -19.28 10.26 -10.41
C PRO A 29 -18.60 9.89 -11.72
N GLU A 30 -17.36 10.34 -11.92
CA GLU A 30 -16.58 10.13 -13.15
C GLU A 30 -15.75 8.83 -13.08
N ARG A 31 -15.81 8.12 -11.95
CA ARG A 31 -15.06 6.87 -11.76
C ARG A 31 -15.75 5.71 -12.49
N VAL A 32 -15.04 5.11 -13.43
CA VAL A 32 -15.51 3.96 -14.22
C VAL A 32 -15.21 2.61 -13.54
N SER A 33 -14.24 2.54 -12.62
CA SER A 33 -13.83 1.28 -11.97
C SER A 33 -14.61 1.05 -10.66
N MET A 34 -14.88 -0.23 -10.36
CA MET A 34 -15.44 -0.64 -9.07
C MET A 34 -14.55 -0.19 -7.89
N PRO A 35 -15.14 0.11 -6.72
CA PRO A 35 -14.37 0.38 -5.51
C PRO A 35 -13.68 -0.90 -5.02
N ASP A 36 -12.48 -0.76 -4.44
CA ASP A 36 -11.75 -1.81 -3.77
C ASP A 36 -11.83 -1.58 -2.26
N PHE A 37 -12.25 -2.61 -1.51
CA PHE A 37 -12.46 -2.52 -0.07
C PHE A 37 -11.46 -3.42 0.65
N ASP A 38 -10.43 -2.79 1.20
CA ASP A 38 -9.45 -3.44 2.08
C ASP A 38 -9.77 -3.07 3.53
N VAL A 39 -10.07 -4.06 4.36
CA VAL A 39 -10.36 -3.85 5.79
C VAL A 39 -9.45 -4.72 6.64
N ASP A 40 -8.64 -4.06 7.47
CA ASP A 40 -7.75 -4.73 8.41
C ASP A 40 -8.49 -5.16 9.69
N PHE A 41 -8.39 -6.43 10.02
CA PHE A 41 -8.93 -7.02 11.24
C PHE A 41 -7.83 -7.61 12.12
N CYS A 42 -8.10 -7.76 13.41
CA CYS A 42 -7.28 -8.57 14.31
C CYS A 42 -7.02 -9.94 13.67
N TYR A 43 -5.74 -10.30 13.53
CA TYR A 43 -5.32 -11.52 12.82
C TYR A 43 -5.99 -12.78 13.38
N GLU A 44 -6.05 -12.93 14.70
CA GLU A 44 -6.63 -14.10 15.36
C GLU A 44 -8.17 -14.16 15.23
N ARG A 45 -8.84 -13.00 15.18
CA ARG A 45 -10.30 -12.92 15.16
C ARG A 45 -10.91 -12.70 13.77
N ARG A 46 -10.06 -12.63 12.74
CA ARG A 46 -10.50 -12.43 11.36
C ARG A 46 -11.54 -13.46 10.91
N GLN A 47 -11.38 -14.72 11.32
CA GLN A 47 -12.33 -15.79 10.97
C GLN A 47 -13.74 -15.53 11.51
N GLU A 48 -13.87 -14.93 12.69
CA GLU A 48 -15.18 -14.56 13.26
C GLU A 48 -15.96 -13.57 12.35
N VAL A 49 -15.23 -12.69 11.64
CA VAL A 49 -15.81 -11.75 10.69
C VAL A 49 -16.32 -12.48 9.45
N ILE A 50 -15.56 -13.41 8.91
CA ILE A 50 -15.97 -14.25 7.78
C ILE A 50 -17.23 -15.07 8.16
N ASP A 51 -17.22 -15.67 9.34
CA ASP A 51 -18.37 -16.42 9.86
C ASP A 51 -19.60 -15.53 10.06
N TYR A 52 -19.40 -14.29 10.52
CA TYR A 52 -20.48 -13.30 10.62
C TYR A 52 -21.08 -12.96 9.24
N VAL A 53 -20.24 -12.75 8.24
CA VAL A 53 -20.68 -12.45 6.86
C VAL A 53 -21.47 -13.61 6.28
N ASN A 54 -21.00 -14.84 6.46
CA ASN A 54 -21.72 -16.05 6.04
C ASN A 54 -23.10 -16.17 6.71
N ARG A 55 -23.19 -15.88 8.02
CA ARG A 55 -24.48 -15.91 8.75
C ARG A 55 -25.42 -14.80 8.32
N LYS A 56 -24.88 -13.60 8.02
CA LYS A 56 -25.68 -12.42 7.70
C LYS A 56 -26.25 -12.44 6.30
N TYR A 57 -25.46 -12.85 5.32
CA TYR A 57 -25.84 -12.80 3.90
C TYR A 57 -26.28 -14.15 3.34
N GLY A 58 -25.99 -15.25 4.01
CA GLY A 58 -26.21 -16.63 3.54
C GLY A 58 -24.92 -17.27 3.03
N ALA A 59 -24.69 -18.54 3.40
CA ALA A 59 -23.48 -19.28 2.99
C ALA A 59 -23.40 -19.52 1.47
N ASP A 60 -24.54 -19.47 0.79
CA ASP A 60 -24.69 -19.57 -0.66
C ASP A 60 -24.47 -18.23 -1.39
N HIS A 61 -24.49 -17.12 -0.66
CA HIS A 61 -24.22 -15.76 -1.17
C HIS A 61 -22.78 -15.29 -0.97
N VAL A 62 -21.95 -16.10 -0.33
CA VAL A 62 -20.57 -15.74 0.04
C VAL A 62 -19.60 -16.80 -0.46
N ALA A 63 -18.58 -16.40 -1.20
CA ALA A 63 -17.52 -17.28 -1.63
C ALA A 63 -16.15 -16.63 -1.49
N GLN A 64 -15.14 -17.43 -1.18
CA GLN A 64 -13.75 -16.98 -1.23
C GLN A 64 -13.27 -16.96 -2.69
N ILE A 65 -12.31 -16.08 -2.99
CA ILE A 65 -11.78 -15.93 -4.35
C ILE A 65 -10.66 -16.94 -4.58
N VAL A 66 -10.64 -17.56 -5.77
CA VAL A 66 -9.51 -18.38 -6.19
C VAL A 66 -8.31 -17.55 -6.57
N THR A 67 -7.11 -18.05 -6.29
CA THR A 67 -5.86 -17.58 -6.87
C THR A 67 -5.16 -18.69 -7.59
N PHE A 68 -4.56 -18.39 -8.74
CA PHE A 68 -3.74 -19.34 -9.48
C PHE A 68 -2.27 -19.05 -9.24
N GLY A 69 -1.60 -19.97 -8.54
CA GLY A 69 -0.14 -19.95 -8.43
C GLY A 69 0.45 -20.29 -9.79
N THR A 70 1.32 -19.44 -10.33
CA THR A 70 2.02 -19.67 -11.59
C THR A 70 3.44 -20.18 -11.35
N MET A 71 4.00 -20.86 -12.35
CA MET A 71 5.40 -21.26 -12.34
C MET A 71 6.29 -20.04 -12.58
N ALA A 72 6.77 -19.41 -11.49
CA ALA A 72 7.78 -18.36 -11.57
C ALA A 72 9.17 -18.94 -11.96
N ALA A 73 10.07 -18.10 -12.46
CA ALA A 73 11.35 -18.49 -13.05
C ALA A 73 12.10 -19.58 -12.27
N ARG A 74 12.36 -19.40 -10.97
CA ARG A 74 13.06 -20.39 -10.14
C ARG A 74 12.30 -21.71 -9.99
N ASN A 75 10.97 -21.62 -9.85
CA ASN A 75 10.12 -22.80 -9.71
C ASN A 75 10.00 -23.58 -11.02
N ALA A 76 9.95 -22.89 -12.16
CA ALA A 76 9.96 -23.51 -13.47
C ALA A 76 11.23 -24.35 -13.68
N ILE A 77 12.41 -23.80 -13.34
CA ILE A 77 13.68 -24.55 -13.39
C ILE A 77 13.61 -25.80 -12.49
N ARG A 78 13.15 -25.65 -11.23
CA ARG A 78 13.12 -26.77 -10.28
C ARG A 78 12.13 -27.86 -10.68
N ASP A 79 10.94 -27.48 -11.12
CA ASP A 79 9.91 -28.44 -11.53
C ASP A 79 10.30 -29.16 -12.81
N VAL A 80 10.84 -28.48 -13.81
CA VAL A 80 11.36 -29.08 -15.04
C VAL A 80 12.55 -29.99 -14.75
N GLY A 81 13.53 -29.52 -13.96
CA GLY A 81 14.69 -30.33 -13.59
C GLY A 81 14.32 -31.63 -12.87
N ARG A 82 13.30 -31.58 -12.01
CA ARG A 82 12.76 -32.76 -11.35
C ARG A 82 12.16 -33.76 -12.37
N VAL A 83 11.37 -33.27 -13.33
CA VAL A 83 10.75 -34.10 -14.39
C VAL A 83 11.83 -34.68 -15.33
N MET A 84 12.87 -33.93 -15.63
CA MET A 84 14.02 -34.40 -16.44
C MET A 84 14.93 -35.38 -15.68
N GLY A 85 14.70 -35.63 -14.39
CA GLY A 85 15.49 -36.52 -13.57
C GLY A 85 16.88 -35.97 -13.21
N ILE A 86 17.08 -34.64 -13.32
CA ILE A 86 18.34 -33.98 -12.96
C ILE A 86 18.44 -33.92 -11.42
N PRO A 87 19.63 -34.24 -10.83
CA PRO A 87 19.81 -34.18 -9.39
C PRO A 87 19.47 -32.80 -8.80
N TYR A 88 18.71 -32.77 -7.69
CA TYR A 88 18.21 -31.52 -7.07
C TYR A 88 19.32 -30.48 -6.86
N GLN A 89 20.51 -30.92 -6.39
CA GLN A 89 21.64 -30.00 -6.13
C GLN A 89 22.08 -29.25 -7.38
N GLN A 90 22.10 -29.92 -8.54
CA GLN A 90 22.47 -29.29 -9.81
C GLN A 90 21.38 -28.31 -10.27
N VAL A 91 20.12 -28.73 -10.22
CA VAL A 91 18.97 -27.86 -10.56
C VAL A 91 18.91 -26.64 -9.66
N ASP A 92 19.12 -26.80 -8.36
CA ASP A 92 19.07 -25.70 -7.38
C ASP A 92 20.25 -24.73 -7.55
N ALA A 93 21.43 -25.23 -7.95
CA ALA A 93 22.55 -24.38 -8.30
C ALA A 93 22.23 -23.45 -9.48
N VAL A 94 21.55 -23.95 -10.51
CA VAL A 94 21.08 -23.15 -11.66
C VAL A 94 19.98 -22.16 -11.20
N ALA A 95 18.97 -22.64 -10.46
CA ALA A 95 17.86 -21.82 -10.00
C ALA A 95 18.30 -20.64 -9.10
N LYS A 96 19.35 -20.83 -8.31
CA LYS A 96 19.93 -19.77 -7.45
C LYS A 96 20.58 -18.64 -8.22
N GLN A 97 20.99 -18.86 -9.48
CA GLN A 97 21.56 -17.81 -10.33
C GLN A 97 20.50 -16.84 -10.87
N VAL A 98 19.24 -17.19 -10.79
CA VAL A 98 18.13 -16.25 -11.12
C VAL A 98 18.05 -15.19 -10.02
N PRO A 99 18.17 -13.88 -10.33
CA PRO A 99 18.07 -12.81 -9.34
C PRO A 99 16.73 -12.80 -8.58
N MET A 100 16.78 -12.38 -7.31
CA MET A 100 15.57 -12.24 -6.47
C MET A 100 14.94 -10.86 -6.65
N GLU A 101 14.43 -10.57 -7.84
CA GLU A 101 13.70 -9.36 -8.13
C GLU A 101 12.21 -9.67 -8.36
N LEU A 102 11.34 -8.70 -8.02
CA LEU A 102 9.92 -8.83 -8.27
C LEU A 102 9.63 -8.95 -9.77
N LYS A 103 8.80 -9.91 -10.16
CA LYS A 103 8.46 -10.20 -11.57
C LYS A 103 9.68 -10.58 -12.45
N MET A 104 10.72 -11.16 -11.86
CA MET A 104 11.83 -11.70 -12.62
C MET A 104 11.38 -12.86 -13.51
N THR A 105 11.69 -12.78 -14.81
CA THR A 105 11.46 -13.85 -15.79
C THR A 105 12.78 -14.53 -16.15
N LEU A 106 12.72 -15.77 -16.64
CA LEU A 106 13.92 -16.50 -17.13
C LEU A 106 14.63 -15.76 -18.25
N LYS A 107 13.88 -15.17 -19.17
CA LYS A 107 14.44 -14.35 -20.23
C LYS A 107 15.25 -13.18 -19.68
N ARG A 108 14.64 -12.40 -18.77
CA ARG A 108 15.34 -11.28 -18.12
C ARG A 108 16.52 -11.76 -17.26
N ALA A 109 16.37 -12.90 -16.60
CA ALA A 109 17.45 -13.47 -15.79
C ALA A 109 18.67 -13.83 -16.64
N LEU A 110 18.48 -14.38 -17.85
CA LEU A 110 19.56 -14.63 -18.81
C LEU A 110 20.25 -13.34 -19.29
N ASP A 111 19.51 -12.24 -19.37
CA ASP A 111 20.07 -10.93 -19.79
C ASP A 111 20.90 -10.28 -18.68
N VAL A 112 20.51 -10.44 -17.40
CA VAL A 112 21.13 -9.69 -16.28
C VAL A 112 22.09 -10.53 -15.44
N SER A 113 21.97 -11.86 -15.41
CA SER A 113 22.85 -12.76 -14.65
C SER A 113 23.92 -13.34 -15.55
N THR A 114 25.14 -12.80 -15.46
CA THR A 114 26.30 -13.28 -16.21
C THR A 114 26.59 -14.78 -15.97
N GLU A 115 26.42 -15.23 -14.72
CA GLU A 115 26.67 -16.61 -14.35
C GLU A 115 25.62 -17.57 -14.91
N LEU A 116 24.31 -17.20 -14.82
CA LEU A 116 23.26 -18.00 -15.45
C LEU A 116 23.46 -18.10 -16.96
N LYS A 117 23.80 -16.98 -17.59
CA LYS A 117 24.09 -16.93 -19.02
C LYS A 117 25.28 -17.82 -19.38
N ARG A 118 26.37 -17.77 -18.60
CA ARG A 118 27.53 -18.62 -18.79
C ARG A 118 27.17 -20.11 -18.71
N MET A 119 26.43 -20.51 -17.65
CA MET A 119 25.96 -21.90 -17.48
C MET A 119 25.10 -22.35 -18.66
N TYR A 120 24.17 -21.49 -19.10
CA TYR A 120 23.31 -21.73 -20.26
C TYR A 120 24.12 -21.93 -21.55
N ASP A 121 25.15 -21.10 -21.81
CA ASP A 121 25.92 -21.15 -23.05
C ASP A 121 26.98 -22.30 -23.09
N THR A 122 27.38 -22.81 -21.91
CA THR A 122 28.49 -23.79 -21.82
C THR A 122 28.08 -25.22 -21.47
N ASP A 123 26.88 -25.41 -20.90
CA ASP A 123 26.41 -26.73 -20.46
C ASP A 123 25.12 -27.11 -21.21
N PRO A 124 25.17 -28.10 -22.12
CA PRO A 124 24.02 -28.55 -22.90
C PRO A 124 22.83 -29.01 -22.05
N GLN A 125 23.07 -29.58 -20.85
CA GLN A 125 22.01 -30.01 -19.94
C GLN A 125 21.30 -28.78 -19.32
N VAL A 126 22.06 -27.74 -18.99
CA VAL A 126 21.49 -26.48 -18.49
C VAL A 126 20.74 -25.75 -19.59
N THR A 127 21.22 -25.76 -20.83
CA THR A 127 20.52 -25.19 -21.99
C THR A 127 19.17 -25.86 -22.15
N GLU A 128 19.11 -27.18 -22.20
CA GLU A 128 17.85 -27.94 -22.36
C GLU A 128 16.90 -27.71 -21.19
N LEU A 129 17.43 -27.67 -19.96
CA LEU A 129 16.66 -27.36 -18.75
C LEU A 129 16.00 -25.97 -18.82
N ILE A 130 16.74 -24.93 -19.16
CA ILE A 130 16.26 -23.56 -19.24
C ILE A 130 15.31 -23.38 -20.43
N ASP A 131 15.62 -23.93 -21.61
CA ASP A 131 14.74 -23.87 -22.79
C ASP A 131 13.39 -24.54 -22.53
N THR A 132 13.38 -25.62 -21.77
CA THR A 132 12.15 -26.30 -21.37
C THR A 132 11.41 -25.50 -20.30
N ALA A 133 12.13 -24.93 -19.33
CA ALA A 133 11.55 -24.07 -18.30
C ALA A 133 10.91 -22.79 -18.87
N LEU A 134 11.51 -22.19 -19.90
CA LEU A 134 10.95 -21.04 -20.63
C LEU A 134 9.58 -21.34 -21.25
N LYS A 135 9.31 -22.58 -21.67
CA LYS A 135 8.03 -22.99 -22.26
C LYS A 135 6.90 -23.10 -21.24
N VAL A 136 7.24 -23.38 -19.98
CA VAL A 136 6.26 -23.57 -18.89
C VAL A 136 6.23 -22.42 -17.90
N GLU A 137 7.19 -21.49 -17.98
CA GLU A 137 7.18 -20.28 -17.16
C GLU A 137 5.88 -19.50 -17.34
N GLY A 138 5.27 -19.08 -16.22
CA GLY A 138 4.02 -18.34 -16.23
C GLY A 138 2.74 -19.21 -16.33
N MET A 139 2.85 -20.49 -16.64
CA MET A 139 1.70 -21.38 -16.66
C MET A 139 1.12 -21.59 -15.26
N PRO A 140 -0.22 -21.73 -15.11
CA PRO A 140 -0.82 -22.11 -13.83
C PRO A 140 -0.25 -23.42 -13.29
N ARG A 141 0.08 -23.44 -12.00
CA ARG A 141 0.65 -24.61 -11.31
C ARG A 141 -0.33 -25.26 -10.35
N HIS A 142 -1.04 -24.45 -9.60
CA HIS A 142 -2.07 -24.89 -8.65
C HIS A 142 -3.09 -23.78 -8.43
N ALA A 143 -4.30 -24.17 -8.06
CA ALA A 143 -5.31 -23.27 -7.52
C ALA A 143 -5.18 -23.22 -6.00
N SER A 144 -5.32 -22.04 -5.44
CA SER A 144 -5.31 -21.76 -4.00
C SER A 144 -6.46 -20.81 -3.70
N THR A 145 -6.78 -20.66 -2.43
CA THR A 145 -7.72 -19.63 -1.98
C THR A 145 -7.00 -18.31 -1.75
N HIS A 146 -7.58 -17.20 -2.17
CA HIS A 146 -7.07 -15.85 -1.88
C HIS A 146 -7.01 -15.63 -0.36
N ALA A 147 -5.92 -15.06 0.11
CA ALA A 147 -5.69 -14.92 1.56
C ALA A 147 -6.74 -14.05 2.27
N ALA A 148 -7.38 -13.12 1.56
CA ALA A 148 -8.28 -12.12 2.13
C ALA A 148 -9.59 -11.93 1.37
N GLY A 149 -9.59 -12.18 0.05
CA GLY A 149 -10.68 -11.81 -0.86
C GLY A 149 -11.94 -12.66 -0.69
N VAL A 150 -13.05 -11.98 -0.50
CA VAL A 150 -14.39 -12.56 -0.38
C VAL A 150 -15.32 -11.82 -1.32
N VAL A 151 -16.16 -12.57 -2.04
CA VAL A 151 -17.27 -12.03 -2.85
C VAL A 151 -18.56 -12.21 -2.05
N ILE A 152 -19.37 -11.14 -2.03
CA ILE A 152 -20.73 -11.16 -1.44
C ILE A 152 -21.70 -10.77 -2.54
N THR A 153 -22.69 -11.60 -2.82
CA THR A 153 -23.62 -11.43 -3.94
C THR A 153 -25.06 -11.27 -3.48
N PRO A 154 -25.89 -10.50 -4.20
CA PRO A 154 -27.31 -10.30 -3.85
C PRO A 154 -28.17 -11.57 -4.08
N GLU A 155 -27.84 -12.38 -5.09
CA GLU A 155 -28.41 -13.71 -5.34
C GLU A 155 -27.36 -14.78 -5.04
N PRO A 156 -27.70 -16.08 -4.94
CA PRO A 156 -26.70 -17.14 -4.74
C PRO A 156 -25.51 -17.01 -5.70
N THR A 157 -24.31 -17.21 -5.19
CA THR A 157 -23.06 -16.91 -5.92
C THR A 157 -22.94 -17.75 -7.21
N ASP A 158 -23.49 -18.97 -7.23
CA ASP A 158 -23.50 -19.83 -8.41
C ASP A 158 -24.41 -19.34 -9.55
N TYR A 159 -25.29 -18.38 -9.27
CA TYR A 159 -26.03 -17.66 -10.31
C TYR A 159 -25.13 -16.79 -11.20
N TYR A 160 -24.04 -16.24 -10.63
CA TYR A 160 -23.14 -15.30 -11.31
C TYR A 160 -21.90 -15.99 -11.88
N LEU A 161 -21.37 -16.98 -11.18
CA LEU A 161 -20.10 -17.61 -11.54
C LEU A 161 -20.01 -19.07 -11.01
N PRO A 162 -19.25 -19.94 -11.69
CA PRO A 162 -19.06 -21.30 -11.23
C PRO A 162 -18.24 -21.34 -9.94
N LEU A 163 -18.62 -22.25 -9.05
CA LEU A 163 -17.94 -22.50 -7.79
C LEU A 163 -17.17 -23.83 -7.80
N ALA A 164 -16.14 -23.90 -7.01
CA ALA A 164 -15.40 -25.09 -6.61
C ALA A 164 -15.39 -25.19 -5.08
N THR A 165 -14.80 -26.24 -4.55
CA THR A 165 -14.53 -26.36 -3.12
C THR A 165 -13.03 -26.48 -2.88
N ASN A 166 -12.54 -25.77 -1.87
CA ASN A 166 -11.21 -25.95 -1.33
C ASN A 166 -11.32 -26.09 0.19
N ASP A 167 -10.78 -27.19 0.74
CA ASP A 167 -10.91 -27.53 2.16
C ASP A 167 -12.38 -27.49 2.69
N GLY A 168 -13.33 -27.87 1.82
CA GLY A 168 -14.76 -27.91 2.14
C GLY A 168 -15.48 -26.55 2.10
N LEU A 169 -14.79 -25.46 1.76
CA LEU A 169 -15.36 -24.12 1.63
C LEU A 169 -15.62 -23.77 0.16
N PRO A 170 -16.70 -23.03 -0.16
CA PRO A 170 -16.97 -22.58 -1.52
C PRO A 170 -15.91 -21.55 -1.97
N VAL A 171 -15.35 -21.79 -3.16
CA VAL A 171 -14.34 -20.93 -3.78
C VAL A 171 -14.76 -20.64 -5.22
N THR A 172 -14.61 -19.41 -5.67
CA THR A 172 -14.90 -19.06 -7.07
C THR A 172 -13.94 -19.77 -8.02
N GLN A 173 -14.39 -20.11 -9.24
CA GLN A 173 -13.50 -20.63 -10.28
C GLN A 173 -12.88 -19.49 -11.11
N PHE A 174 -13.37 -18.26 -10.95
CA PHE A 174 -12.81 -17.05 -11.56
C PHE A 174 -11.92 -16.31 -10.57
N ASN A 175 -10.82 -15.75 -11.07
CA ASN A 175 -9.91 -14.91 -10.27
C ASN A 175 -10.50 -13.49 -10.09
N MET A 176 -9.81 -12.65 -9.31
CA MET A 176 -10.30 -11.32 -8.94
C MET A 176 -10.56 -10.41 -10.14
N THR A 177 -9.81 -10.53 -11.24
CA THR A 177 -9.97 -9.68 -12.43
C THR A 177 -11.27 -10.01 -13.16
N GLU A 178 -11.55 -11.29 -13.35
CA GLU A 178 -12.79 -11.77 -14.00
C GLU A 178 -14.01 -11.45 -13.13
N ILE A 179 -13.88 -11.50 -11.80
CA ILE A 179 -14.95 -11.13 -10.85
C ILE A 179 -15.28 -9.64 -10.98
N GLU A 180 -14.27 -8.76 -11.09
CA GLU A 180 -14.48 -7.33 -11.33
C GLU A 180 -15.12 -7.06 -12.70
N GLU A 181 -14.73 -7.79 -13.75
CA GLU A 181 -15.33 -7.68 -15.10
C GLU A 181 -16.80 -8.09 -15.11
N LEU A 182 -17.20 -9.05 -14.25
CA LEU A 182 -18.60 -9.43 -14.04
C LEU A 182 -19.40 -8.40 -13.23
N GLY A 183 -18.75 -7.35 -12.73
CA GLY A 183 -19.38 -6.30 -11.92
C GLY A 183 -19.69 -6.74 -10.48
N LEU A 184 -19.04 -7.80 -10.01
CA LEU A 184 -19.17 -8.26 -8.62
C LEU A 184 -18.17 -7.53 -7.71
N LEU A 185 -18.61 -7.27 -6.47
CA LEU A 185 -17.81 -6.57 -5.49
C LEU A 185 -16.92 -7.54 -4.71
N LYS A 186 -15.61 -7.29 -4.77
CA LYS A 186 -14.61 -7.94 -3.92
C LYS A 186 -14.44 -7.15 -2.61
N MET A 187 -14.39 -7.86 -1.51
CA MET A 187 -14.01 -7.32 -0.20
C MET A 187 -12.81 -8.09 0.34
N ASP A 188 -11.73 -7.38 0.66
CA ASP A 188 -10.55 -7.98 1.26
C ASP A 188 -10.59 -7.84 2.79
N PHE A 189 -10.76 -8.96 3.48
CA PHE A 189 -10.69 -9.06 4.93
C PHE A 189 -9.28 -9.44 5.33
N LEU A 190 -8.43 -8.43 5.55
CA LEU A 190 -7.03 -8.60 5.86
C LEU A 190 -6.82 -8.92 7.34
N GLY A 191 -5.87 -9.80 7.67
CA GLY A 191 -5.44 -10.04 9.03
C GLY A 191 -4.19 -9.23 9.36
N LEU A 192 -4.29 -8.27 10.26
CA LEU A 192 -3.15 -7.47 10.72
C LEU A 192 -2.72 -7.89 12.14
N ARG A 193 -1.53 -8.50 12.25
CA ARG A 193 -0.98 -8.99 13.53
C ARG A 193 -0.86 -7.88 14.58
N THR A 194 -0.52 -6.67 14.15
CA THR A 194 -0.39 -5.51 15.02
C THR A 194 -1.69 -5.19 15.76
N LEU A 195 -2.86 -5.38 15.14
CA LEU A 195 -4.14 -5.20 15.84
C LEU A 195 -4.36 -6.22 16.95
N THR A 196 -3.79 -7.44 16.82
CA THR A 196 -3.76 -8.42 17.90
C THR A 196 -2.87 -7.94 19.04
N VAL A 197 -1.67 -7.43 18.72
CA VAL A 197 -0.74 -6.88 19.72
C VAL A 197 -1.36 -5.72 20.49
N ILE A 198 -2.01 -4.78 19.81
CA ILE A 198 -2.69 -3.64 20.45
C ILE A 198 -3.80 -4.14 21.39
N ARG A 199 -4.65 -5.06 20.93
CA ARG A 199 -5.74 -5.65 21.74
C ARG A 199 -5.18 -6.31 23.00
N ASP A 200 -4.16 -7.14 22.87
CA ASP A 200 -3.61 -7.91 23.98
C ASP A 200 -2.87 -7.01 24.98
N ALA A 201 -2.18 -5.99 24.50
CA ALA A 201 -1.58 -4.96 25.36
C ALA A 201 -2.67 -4.16 26.09
N GLU A 202 -3.73 -3.71 25.40
CA GLU A 202 -4.87 -3.02 26.03
C GLU A 202 -5.51 -3.87 27.14
N ILE A 203 -5.78 -5.15 26.88
CA ILE A 203 -6.31 -6.09 27.89
C ILE A 203 -5.34 -6.23 29.07
N ALA A 204 -4.04 -6.24 28.84
CA ALA A 204 -3.04 -6.32 29.90
C ALA A 204 -3.02 -5.05 30.77
N VAL A 205 -3.08 -3.87 30.14
CA VAL A 205 -3.17 -2.56 30.82
C VAL A 205 -4.45 -2.47 31.65
N GLN A 206 -5.58 -2.91 31.13
CA GLN A 206 -6.89 -2.85 31.80
C GLN A 206 -6.97 -3.67 33.11
N LYS A 207 -6.00 -4.55 33.38
CA LYS A 207 -5.91 -5.26 34.68
C LYS A 207 -5.59 -4.33 35.86
N HIS A 208 -4.93 -3.20 35.58
CA HIS A 208 -4.55 -2.21 36.60
C HIS A 208 -5.06 -0.79 36.28
N ASP A 209 -5.47 -0.53 35.05
CA ASP A 209 -6.16 0.69 34.62
C ASP A 209 -7.43 0.32 33.80
N PRO A 210 -8.55 -0.04 34.44
CA PRO A 210 -9.76 -0.54 33.77
C PRO A 210 -10.41 0.43 32.81
N GLU A 211 -10.15 1.75 32.92
CA GLU A 211 -10.72 2.79 32.06
C GLU A 211 -9.88 3.08 30.82
N PHE A 212 -8.68 2.47 30.72
CA PHE A 212 -7.80 2.64 29.58
C PHE A 212 -8.45 2.10 28.31
N SER A 213 -8.36 2.87 27.23
CA SER A 213 -8.72 2.41 25.87
C SER A 213 -7.90 3.11 24.82
N VAL A 214 -7.34 2.33 23.89
CA VAL A 214 -6.60 2.86 22.73
C VAL A 214 -7.46 3.75 21.83
N GLN A 215 -8.79 3.61 21.89
CA GLN A 215 -9.72 4.49 21.15
C GLN A 215 -9.84 5.90 21.75
N LYS A 216 -9.40 6.07 23.01
CA LYS A 216 -9.47 7.35 23.73
C LYS A 216 -8.11 8.06 23.79
N LEU A 217 -7.10 7.58 23.06
CA LEU A 217 -5.76 8.15 23.11
C LEU A 217 -5.73 9.60 22.63
N ASP A 218 -4.90 10.39 23.30
CA ASP A 218 -4.52 11.72 22.79
C ASP A 218 -3.39 11.54 21.75
N TYR A 219 -3.73 11.80 20.50
CA TYR A 219 -2.79 11.71 19.37
C TYR A 219 -1.82 12.89 19.30
N ASP A 220 -1.89 13.82 20.26
CA ASP A 220 -0.96 14.95 20.40
C ASP A 220 0.02 14.75 21.59
N ASP A 221 0.13 13.51 22.14
CA ASP A 221 0.99 13.16 23.27
C ASP A 221 2.49 13.42 23.00
N PRO A 222 3.12 14.37 23.69
CA PRO A 222 4.50 14.80 23.39
C PRO A 222 5.56 13.76 23.77
N ASP A 223 5.29 12.91 24.76
CA ASP A 223 6.25 11.89 25.21
C ASP A 223 6.41 10.79 24.16
N THR A 224 5.31 10.38 23.53
CA THR A 224 5.32 9.45 22.42
C THR A 224 6.12 10.00 21.22
N TYR A 225 5.93 11.28 20.84
CA TYR A 225 6.71 11.88 19.75
C TYR A 225 8.19 12.03 20.12
N ARG A 226 8.51 12.32 21.38
CA ARG A 226 9.90 12.38 21.86
C ARG A 226 10.58 11.01 21.73
N MET A 227 9.93 9.94 22.12
CA MET A 227 10.42 8.56 21.97
C MET A 227 10.65 8.23 20.48
N LEU A 228 9.69 8.56 19.61
CA LEU A 228 9.84 8.39 18.16
C LEU A 228 11.03 9.17 17.60
N GLY A 229 11.24 10.44 18.04
CA GLY A 229 12.36 11.29 17.64
C GLY A 229 13.72 10.79 18.15
N GLN A 230 13.76 9.96 19.17
CA GLN A 230 14.97 9.26 19.65
C GLN A 230 15.29 8.01 18.82
N GLY A 231 14.36 7.56 17.95
CA GLY A 231 14.49 6.32 17.19
C GLY A 231 14.26 5.05 18.01
N ASP A 232 13.68 5.18 19.21
CA ASP A 232 13.30 4.05 20.06
C ASP A 232 11.98 3.44 19.55
N THR A 233 12.07 2.66 18.46
CA THR A 233 10.89 2.20 17.71
C THR A 233 10.90 0.69 17.44
N GLU A 234 11.64 -0.12 18.19
CA GLU A 234 11.53 -1.58 18.12
C GLU A 234 10.09 -2.02 18.41
N GLY A 235 9.53 -2.82 17.51
CA GLY A 235 8.15 -3.29 17.62
C GLY A 235 7.08 -2.25 17.28
N VAL A 236 7.43 -0.98 17.05
CA VAL A 236 6.48 0.05 16.62
C VAL A 236 6.09 -0.16 15.17
N PHE A 237 4.82 -0.31 14.91
CA PHE A 237 4.28 -0.62 13.58
C PHE A 237 4.78 0.36 12.51
N GLN A 238 5.30 -0.17 11.41
CA GLN A 238 5.86 0.57 10.26
C GLN A 238 7.11 1.41 10.56
N LEU A 239 7.56 1.56 11.81
CA LEU A 239 8.61 2.50 12.20
C LEU A 239 9.88 1.82 12.74
N GLU A 240 9.95 0.47 12.77
CA GLU A 240 11.03 -0.28 13.41
C GLU A 240 12.30 -0.46 12.57
N SER A 241 12.26 -0.26 11.24
CA SER A 241 13.44 -0.51 10.40
C SER A 241 14.56 0.50 10.66
N SER A 242 15.83 0.06 10.56
CA SER A 242 17.00 0.90 10.83
C SER A 242 17.03 2.20 10.02
N GLY A 243 16.64 2.14 8.75
CA GLY A 243 16.55 3.35 7.91
C GLY A 243 15.41 4.27 8.33
N MET A 244 14.26 3.72 8.73
CA MET A 244 13.14 4.52 9.25
C MET A 244 13.53 5.22 10.56
N LYS A 245 14.23 4.55 11.46
CA LYS A 245 14.77 5.15 12.70
C LYS A 245 15.66 6.35 12.43
N GLN A 246 16.57 6.24 11.44
CA GLN A 246 17.44 7.35 11.06
C GLN A 246 16.63 8.57 10.56
N VAL A 247 15.57 8.33 9.78
CA VAL A 247 14.72 9.41 9.29
C VAL A 247 13.89 10.02 10.41
N LEU A 248 13.36 9.21 11.36
CA LEU A 248 12.66 9.71 12.56
C LEU A 248 13.55 10.60 13.42
N VAL A 249 14.79 10.18 13.66
CA VAL A 249 15.79 10.99 14.40
C VAL A 249 16.08 12.30 13.68
N GLY A 250 16.19 12.26 12.34
CA GLY A 250 16.37 13.48 11.54
C GLY A 250 15.14 14.39 11.49
N LEU A 251 13.94 13.82 11.53
CA LEU A 251 12.68 14.56 11.44
C LEU A 251 12.28 15.22 12.75
N GLN A 252 12.48 14.54 13.89
CA GLN A 252 11.98 14.95 15.20
C GLN A 252 10.46 15.21 15.15
N PRO A 253 9.62 14.15 14.95
CA PRO A 253 8.19 14.30 14.74
C PRO A 253 7.53 14.98 15.95
N GLN A 254 6.53 15.81 15.70
CA GLN A 254 5.81 16.57 16.71
C GLN A 254 4.30 16.35 16.69
N ASN A 255 3.80 15.75 15.62
CA ASN A 255 2.38 15.51 15.41
C ASN A 255 2.17 14.33 14.46
N LEU A 256 0.90 13.90 14.32
CA LEU A 256 0.58 12.74 13.50
C LEU A 256 0.79 12.99 11.99
N GLU A 257 0.68 14.25 11.51
CA GLU A 257 0.96 14.59 10.10
C GLU A 257 2.42 14.28 9.73
N ASP A 258 3.37 14.48 10.65
CA ASP A 258 4.77 14.10 10.45
C ASP A 258 4.92 12.58 10.25
N VAL A 259 4.18 11.77 11.01
CA VAL A 259 4.18 10.30 10.89
C VAL A 259 3.50 9.86 9.59
N ILE A 260 2.37 10.49 9.21
CA ILE A 260 1.67 10.24 7.95
C ILE A 260 2.59 10.51 6.76
N ALA A 261 3.28 11.63 6.76
CA ALA A 261 4.23 12.00 5.71
C ALA A 261 5.39 11.00 5.63
N LEU A 262 5.95 10.60 6.78
CA LEU A 262 7.09 9.69 6.84
C LEU A 262 6.74 8.28 6.29
N ILE A 263 5.59 7.72 6.69
CA ILE A 263 5.10 6.44 6.15
C ILE A 263 4.92 6.52 4.63
N SER A 264 4.50 7.68 4.13
CA SER A 264 4.31 7.91 2.70
C SER A 264 5.62 8.05 1.91
N LEU A 265 6.64 8.65 2.52
CA LEU A 265 7.94 8.94 1.90
C LEU A 265 8.91 7.75 1.95
N TYR A 266 8.91 6.97 3.05
CA TYR A 266 9.89 5.90 3.25
C TYR A 266 9.55 4.65 2.43
N ARG A 267 9.70 4.75 1.11
CA ARG A 267 9.45 3.70 0.11
C ARG A 267 10.35 3.90 -1.11
N PRO A 268 10.70 2.84 -1.86
CA PRO A 268 11.43 3.00 -3.11
C PRO A 268 10.75 4.01 -4.04
N GLY A 269 11.50 5.00 -4.50
CA GLY A 269 11.05 6.13 -5.31
C GLY A 269 10.91 7.42 -4.48
N PRO A 270 9.91 7.58 -3.58
CA PRO A 270 9.77 8.82 -2.80
C PRO A 270 10.90 9.08 -1.81
N MET A 271 11.68 8.07 -1.41
CA MET A 271 12.82 8.20 -0.50
C MET A 271 13.82 9.27 -0.94
N ASP A 272 13.97 9.50 -2.24
CA ASP A 272 14.87 10.53 -2.78
C ASP A 272 14.45 11.95 -2.37
N SER A 273 13.19 12.16 -1.98
CA SER A 273 12.67 13.45 -1.49
C SER A 273 12.91 13.67 0.00
N ILE A 274 13.26 12.64 0.77
CA ILE A 274 13.45 12.73 2.24
C ILE A 274 14.48 13.79 2.63
N PRO A 275 15.67 13.90 2.00
CA PRO A 275 16.62 14.92 2.37
C PRO A 275 16.08 16.35 2.21
N THR A 276 15.30 16.60 1.16
CA THR A 276 14.65 17.91 0.95
C THR A 276 13.54 18.14 1.98
N TYR A 277 12.72 17.13 2.25
CA TYR A 277 11.67 17.19 3.26
C TYR A 277 12.24 17.53 4.66
N LEU A 278 13.31 16.86 5.10
CA LEU A 278 13.97 17.10 6.38
C LEU A 278 14.60 18.50 6.45
N ARG A 279 15.30 18.92 5.38
CA ARG A 279 15.86 20.26 5.33
C ARG A 279 14.78 21.34 5.47
N ASN A 280 13.71 21.21 4.71
CA ASN A 280 12.60 22.16 4.72
C ASN A 280 11.87 22.17 6.08
N ARG A 281 11.78 21.03 6.76
CA ARG A 281 11.23 20.91 8.11
C ARG A 281 11.99 21.78 9.12
N HIS A 282 13.32 21.78 9.03
CA HIS A 282 14.18 22.56 9.94
C HIS A 282 14.44 24.01 9.49
N GLU A 283 14.18 24.31 8.22
CA GLU A 283 14.39 25.62 7.62
C GLU A 283 13.13 26.12 6.87
N PRO A 284 11.97 26.26 7.55
CA PRO A 284 10.69 26.58 6.88
C PRO A 284 10.73 27.92 6.13
N ASP A 285 11.49 28.90 6.60
CA ASP A 285 11.65 30.21 5.95
C ASP A 285 12.39 30.13 4.59
N LYS A 286 13.02 28.99 4.29
CA LYS A 286 13.75 28.78 3.02
C LYS A 286 12.90 28.02 1.99
N ILE A 287 11.69 27.62 2.34
CA ILE A 287 10.79 26.94 1.39
C ILE A 287 10.39 27.93 0.30
N SER A 288 10.59 27.54 -0.95
CA SER A 288 10.23 28.34 -2.11
C SER A 288 9.19 27.59 -2.95
N TYR A 289 8.07 28.24 -3.22
CA TYR A 289 7.02 27.73 -4.08
C TYR A 289 7.12 28.32 -5.47
N LYS A 290 6.91 27.52 -6.52
CA LYS A 290 6.92 27.97 -7.93
C LYS A 290 5.81 28.98 -8.22
N THR A 291 4.71 28.91 -7.46
CA THR A 291 3.64 29.90 -7.43
C THR A 291 3.05 29.97 -6.01
N PRO A 292 2.59 31.14 -5.54
CA PRO A 292 2.02 31.29 -4.19
C PRO A 292 0.83 30.36 -3.93
N GLN A 293 0.07 29.98 -4.97
CA GLN A 293 -1.08 29.09 -4.87
C GLN A 293 -0.71 27.67 -4.42
N LEU A 294 0.55 27.25 -4.50
CA LEU A 294 1.02 25.95 -4.02
C LEU A 294 1.21 25.90 -2.50
N ALA A 295 1.39 27.04 -1.84
CA ALA A 295 1.77 27.09 -0.43
C ALA A 295 0.78 26.32 0.44
N HIS A 296 -0.51 26.65 0.39
CA HIS A 296 -1.52 26.01 1.24
C HIS A 296 -1.76 24.52 0.93
N ILE A 297 -1.35 24.04 -0.26
CA ILE A 297 -1.42 22.61 -0.62
C ILE A 297 -0.22 21.86 -0.06
N LEU A 298 0.97 22.48 -0.10
CA LEU A 298 2.24 21.82 0.18
C LEU A 298 2.82 22.15 1.56
N ASP A 299 2.29 23.13 2.29
CA ASP A 299 2.79 23.52 3.63
C ASP A 299 2.79 22.34 4.60
N VAL A 300 1.74 21.52 4.58
CA VAL A 300 1.60 20.31 5.44
C VAL A 300 2.71 19.28 5.19
N THR A 301 3.38 19.35 4.05
CA THR A 301 4.46 18.45 3.64
C THR A 301 5.77 19.20 3.38
N ASN A 302 5.98 20.34 4.08
CA ASN A 302 7.19 21.13 4.00
C ASN A 302 7.60 21.48 2.55
N GLY A 303 6.63 21.82 1.69
CA GLY A 303 6.86 22.21 0.30
C GLY A 303 7.09 21.06 -0.67
N CYS A 304 6.97 19.81 -0.24
CA CYS A 304 7.14 18.64 -1.09
C CYS A 304 5.79 18.04 -1.54
N ILE A 305 5.72 17.56 -2.77
CA ILE A 305 4.59 16.71 -3.18
C ILE A 305 4.81 15.33 -2.57
N VAL A 306 3.85 14.83 -1.77
CA VAL A 306 3.90 13.53 -1.09
C VAL A 306 2.67 12.70 -1.43
N TYR A 307 1.50 13.34 -1.47
CA TYR A 307 0.21 12.67 -1.56
C TYR A 307 -0.43 12.77 -2.93
N GLN A 308 -1.18 11.72 -3.30
CA GLN A 308 -2.05 11.72 -4.49
C GLN A 308 -3.09 12.83 -4.43
N GLU A 309 -3.59 13.09 -3.23
CA GLU A 309 -4.54 14.15 -2.93
C GLU A 309 -3.97 15.53 -3.26
N GLN A 310 -2.68 15.79 -3.00
CA GLN A 310 -2.03 17.05 -3.37
C GLN A 310 -1.95 17.22 -4.89
N VAL A 311 -1.64 16.15 -5.63
CA VAL A 311 -1.66 16.19 -7.09
C VAL A 311 -3.06 16.54 -7.60
N MET A 312 -4.12 15.95 -7.03
CA MET A 312 -5.51 16.27 -7.39
C MET A 312 -5.88 17.72 -7.03
N GLN A 313 -5.44 18.23 -5.88
CA GLN A 313 -5.64 19.62 -5.48
C GLN A 313 -4.93 20.60 -6.41
N ILE A 314 -3.70 20.29 -6.82
CA ILE A 314 -2.95 21.12 -7.78
C ILE A 314 -3.70 21.23 -9.11
N PHE A 315 -4.19 20.12 -9.67
CA PHE A 315 -5.02 20.16 -10.89
C PHE A 315 -6.28 21.01 -10.71
N ARG A 316 -6.97 20.83 -9.59
CA ARG A 316 -8.20 21.55 -9.30
C ARG A 316 -7.99 23.04 -9.11
N GLU A 317 -7.04 23.42 -8.28
CA GLU A 317 -6.89 24.80 -7.82
C GLU A 317 -6.11 25.68 -8.80
N LEU A 318 -5.12 25.10 -9.49
CA LEU A 318 -4.33 25.86 -10.45
C LEU A 318 -4.95 25.89 -11.84
N ALA A 319 -5.62 24.80 -12.27
CA ALA A 319 -6.13 24.67 -13.62
C ALA A 319 -7.67 24.52 -13.73
N GLY A 320 -8.37 24.41 -12.58
CA GLY A 320 -9.83 24.38 -12.53
C GLY A 320 -10.47 23.03 -12.90
N PHE A 321 -9.71 21.94 -12.81
CA PHE A 321 -10.24 20.58 -13.01
C PHE A 321 -11.26 20.21 -11.93
N SER A 322 -12.20 19.33 -12.25
CA SER A 322 -12.96 18.61 -11.22
C SER A 322 -12.05 17.62 -10.47
N PHE A 323 -12.45 17.16 -9.27
CA PHE A 323 -11.69 16.11 -8.59
C PHE A 323 -11.71 14.78 -9.37
N GLY A 324 -12.79 14.47 -10.09
CA GLY A 324 -12.88 13.28 -10.92
C GLY A 324 -11.91 13.32 -12.10
N GLN A 325 -11.89 14.43 -12.84
CA GLN A 325 -10.91 14.68 -13.90
C GLN A 325 -9.47 14.57 -13.34
N ALA A 326 -9.18 15.23 -12.23
CA ALA A 326 -7.86 15.18 -11.60
C ALA A 326 -7.45 13.75 -11.19
N ASP A 327 -8.37 12.90 -10.68
CA ASP A 327 -8.07 11.50 -10.39
C ASP A 327 -7.78 10.69 -11.65
N ASN A 328 -8.52 10.92 -12.74
CA ASN A 328 -8.27 10.26 -14.03
C ASN A 328 -6.88 10.59 -14.58
N VAL A 329 -6.48 11.88 -14.54
CA VAL A 329 -5.13 12.30 -14.97
C VAL A 329 -4.04 11.69 -14.10
N ARG A 330 -4.19 11.75 -12.78
CA ARG A 330 -3.28 11.13 -11.82
C ARG A 330 -3.09 9.63 -12.10
N ARG A 331 -4.18 8.90 -12.41
CA ARG A 331 -4.11 7.47 -12.78
C ARG A 331 -3.38 7.25 -14.10
N ALA A 332 -3.58 8.13 -15.10
CA ALA A 332 -2.86 8.08 -16.37
C ALA A 332 -1.35 8.28 -16.16
N MET A 333 -0.96 9.24 -15.32
CA MET A 333 0.43 9.48 -14.92
C MET A 333 1.02 8.25 -14.22
N SER A 334 0.34 7.67 -13.23
CA SER A 334 0.79 6.47 -12.52
C SER A 334 0.99 5.26 -13.44
N LYS A 335 0.16 5.14 -14.49
CA LYS A 335 0.24 4.07 -15.49
C LYS A 335 1.16 4.42 -16.67
N LYS A 336 1.80 5.60 -16.66
CA LYS A 336 2.70 6.12 -17.71
C LYS A 336 2.08 6.09 -19.11
N LYS A 337 0.80 6.49 -19.21
CA LYS A 337 0.09 6.60 -20.49
C LYS A 337 0.47 7.90 -21.20
N HIS A 338 1.60 7.93 -21.90
CA HIS A 338 2.22 9.14 -22.46
C HIS A 338 1.27 9.98 -23.32
N ALA A 339 0.51 9.38 -24.23
CA ALA A 339 -0.41 10.13 -25.09
C ALA A 339 -1.50 10.88 -24.30
N VAL A 340 -2.03 10.27 -23.24
CA VAL A 340 -2.99 10.92 -22.34
C VAL A 340 -2.30 12.03 -21.55
N MET A 341 -1.08 11.78 -21.07
CA MET A 341 -0.32 12.76 -20.29
C MET A 341 -0.01 14.03 -21.09
N GLU A 342 0.32 13.93 -22.36
CA GLU A 342 0.58 15.10 -23.22
C GLU A 342 -0.70 15.90 -23.50
N ALA A 343 -1.83 15.23 -23.77
CA ALA A 343 -3.12 15.91 -23.93
C ALA A 343 -3.55 16.64 -22.66
N GLU A 344 -3.39 15.99 -21.49
CA GLU A 344 -3.74 16.59 -20.20
C GLU A 344 -2.76 17.68 -19.74
N ARG A 345 -1.52 17.68 -20.22
CA ARG A 345 -0.59 18.79 -20.05
C ARG A 345 -1.13 20.05 -20.71
N GLU A 346 -1.59 19.93 -21.96
CA GLU A 346 -2.15 21.05 -22.70
C GLU A 346 -3.39 21.61 -21.99
N HIS A 347 -4.29 20.74 -21.53
CA HIS A 347 -5.46 21.13 -20.74
C HIS A 347 -5.07 21.80 -19.44
N PHE A 348 -4.07 21.29 -18.73
CA PHE A 348 -3.58 21.88 -17.47
C PHE A 348 -3.00 23.29 -17.68
N VAL A 349 -2.24 23.50 -18.74
CA VAL A 349 -1.57 24.75 -19.03
C VAL A 349 -2.54 25.78 -19.65
N HIS A 350 -3.25 25.41 -20.73
CA HIS A 350 -4.02 26.33 -21.56
C HIS A 350 -5.54 26.19 -21.39
N GLY A 351 -6.00 25.15 -20.71
CA GLY A 351 -7.41 24.87 -20.51
C GLY A 351 -8.02 23.98 -21.60
N CYS A 352 -9.27 23.59 -21.39
CA CYS A 352 -10.08 22.78 -22.28
C CYS A 352 -11.49 23.33 -22.39
N THR A 353 -12.04 23.38 -23.62
CA THR A 353 -13.41 23.82 -23.88
C THR A 353 -14.32 22.70 -24.36
N ASP A 354 -13.81 21.44 -24.38
CA ASP A 354 -14.58 20.30 -24.82
C ASP A 354 -15.73 20.00 -23.84
N PRO A 355 -16.94 19.75 -24.32
CA PRO A 355 -18.09 19.46 -23.46
C PRO A 355 -17.83 18.31 -22.49
N GLY A 356 -17.98 18.58 -21.19
CA GLY A 356 -17.75 17.63 -20.10
C GLY A 356 -16.30 17.54 -19.60
N ASN A 357 -15.36 18.28 -20.25
CA ASN A 357 -13.96 18.38 -19.83
C ASN A 357 -13.49 19.83 -19.69
N GLU A 358 -14.44 20.78 -19.58
CA GLU A 358 -14.13 22.20 -19.50
C GLU A 358 -13.25 22.51 -18.30
N CYS A 359 -12.16 23.23 -18.52
CA CYS A 359 -11.32 23.79 -17.47
C CYS A 359 -10.61 25.06 -17.99
N PRO A 360 -10.38 26.07 -17.13
CA PRO A 360 -9.76 27.33 -17.54
C PRO A 360 -8.26 27.19 -17.86
N GLY A 361 -7.57 26.25 -17.24
CA GLY A 361 -6.11 26.12 -17.31
C GLY A 361 -5.34 27.11 -16.43
N CYS A 362 -4.09 26.80 -16.19
CA CYS A 362 -3.20 27.60 -15.31
C CYS A 362 -2.98 29.02 -15.84
N VAL A 363 -2.86 29.20 -17.16
CA VAL A 363 -2.59 30.53 -17.76
C VAL A 363 -3.76 31.48 -17.54
N ALA A 364 -4.99 31.01 -17.68
CA ALA A 364 -6.17 31.81 -17.38
C ALA A 364 -6.29 32.19 -15.89
N ASN A 365 -5.71 31.37 -15.00
CA ASN A 365 -5.65 31.61 -13.57
C ASN A 365 -4.41 32.41 -13.12
N GLY A 366 -3.70 33.05 -14.09
CA GLY A 366 -2.60 33.98 -13.81
C GLY A 366 -1.25 33.33 -13.55
N ILE A 367 -1.08 32.04 -13.84
CA ILE A 367 0.19 31.33 -13.74
C ILE A 367 0.86 31.32 -15.12
N SER A 368 2.12 31.72 -15.22
CA SER A 368 2.82 31.73 -16.51
C SER A 368 2.93 30.31 -17.10
N GLU A 369 2.88 30.20 -18.42
CA GLU A 369 3.02 28.92 -19.13
C GLU A 369 4.29 28.15 -18.71
N LYS A 370 5.41 28.84 -18.54
CA LYS A 370 6.66 28.25 -18.08
C LYS A 370 6.49 27.59 -16.71
N VAL A 371 5.92 28.31 -15.74
CA VAL A 371 5.72 27.81 -14.37
C VAL A 371 4.71 26.66 -14.37
N ALA A 372 3.64 26.75 -15.15
CA ALA A 372 2.66 25.68 -15.27
C ALA A 372 3.28 24.36 -15.80
N ASN A 373 4.12 24.47 -16.84
CA ASN A 373 4.86 23.30 -17.35
C ASN A 373 5.84 22.73 -16.34
N GLU A 374 6.59 23.55 -15.59
CA GLU A 374 7.50 23.09 -14.53
C GLU A 374 6.75 22.38 -13.39
N ILE A 375 5.53 22.83 -13.04
CA ILE A 375 4.68 22.17 -12.05
C ILE A 375 4.17 20.82 -12.61
N TYR A 376 3.74 20.79 -13.87
CA TYR A 376 3.27 19.56 -14.52
C TYR A 376 4.38 18.49 -14.58
N ASP A 377 5.61 18.89 -14.93
CA ASP A 377 6.77 17.98 -14.96
C ASP A 377 7.06 17.39 -13.59
N GLU A 378 7.02 18.22 -12.53
CA GLU A 378 7.21 17.76 -11.16
C GLU A 378 6.10 16.77 -10.75
N MET A 379 4.83 17.10 -11.00
CA MET A 379 3.72 16.17 -10.74
C MET A 379 3.86 14.86 -11.53
N SER A 380 4.21 14.95 -12.82
CA SER A 380 4.36 13.77 -13.69
C SER A 380 5.48 12.84 -13.23
N SER A 381 6.61 13.40 -12.80
CA SER A 381 7.72 12.62 -12.25
C SER A 381 7.35 11.95 -10.94
N PHE A 382 6.56 12.59 -10.10
CA PHE A 382 6.19 12.14 -8.76
C PHE A 382 4.90 11.29 -8.74
N ALA A 383 3.98 11.47 -9.68
CA ALA A 383 2.64 10.84 -9.64
C ALA A 383 2.67 9.29 -9.64
N SER A 384 3.74 8.68 -10.20
CA SER A 384 3.93 7.23 -10.13
C SER A 384 4.30 6.73 -8.72
N TYR A 385 4.73 7.65 -7.84
CA TYR A 385 5.21 7.37 -6.49
C TYR A 385 4.34 8.01 -5.40
N ALA A 386 3.44 8.96 -5.76
CA ALA A 386 2.54 9.62 -4.82
C ALA A 386 1.70 8.60 -4.03
N PHE A 387 1.56 8.83 -2.72
CA PHE A 387 0.86 7.91 -1.83
C PHE A 387 -0.55 8.39 -1.51
N ASN A 388 -1.43 7.45 -1.22
CA ASN A 388 -2.77 7.76 -0.74
C ASN A 388 -2.68 8.25 0.73
N LYS A 389 -3.01 9.52 0.97
CA LYS A 389 -2.96 10.12 2.30
C LYS A 389 -3.87 9.40 3.29
N SER A 390 -5.07 9.01 2.85
CA SER A 390 -6.03 8.31 3.71
C SER A 390 -5.51 6.96 4.19
N HIS A 391 -4.82 6.20 3.34
CA HIS A 391 -4.17 4.96 3.75
C HIS A 391 -3.03 5.23 4.74
N ALA A 392 -2.16 6.20 4.44
CA ALA A 392 -1.07 6.58 5.33
C ALA A 392 -1.58 7.05 6.70
N ALA A 393 -2.70 7.80 6.74
CA ALA A 393 -3.32 8.24 7.98
C ALA A 393 -3.81 7.06 8.81
N CYS A 394 -4.49 6.06 8.22
CA CYS A 394 -4.91 4.85 8.93
C CYS A 394 -3.73 4.12 9.57
N TYR A 395 -2.65 3.97 8.82
CA TYR A 395 -1.45 3.28 9.29
C TYR A 395 -0.67 4.10 10.33
N ALA A 396 -0.69 5.44 10.22
CA ALA A 396 -0.10 6.32 11.22
C ALA A 396 -0.86 6.26 12.55
N TYR A 397 -2.18 6.10 12.53
CA TYR A 397 -2.96 5.85 13.76
C TYR A 397 -2.51 4.57 14.46
N VAL A 398 -2.39 3.46 13.72
CA VAL A 398 -1.91 2.18 14.26
C VAL A 398 -0.46 2.30 14.75
N ALA A 399 0.40 3.00 14.00
CA ALA A 399 1.78 3.25 14.39
C ALA A 399 1.85 4.04 15.70
N PHE A 400 1.05 5.11 15.82
CA PHE A 400 0.98 5.90 17.04
C PHE A 400 0.45 5.10 18.24
N GLN A 401 -0.61 4.28 18.04
CA GLN A 401 -1.13 3.42 19.09
C GLN A 401 -0.06 2.46 19.64
N THR A 402 0.73 1.84 18.77
CA THR A 402 1.84 0.97 19.18
C THR A 402 2.97 1.76 19.85
N ALA A 403 3.28 2.96 19.36
CA ALA A 403 4.27 3.84 19.97
C ALA A 403 3.83 4.33 21.35
N TYR A 404 2.56 4.71 21.51
CA TYR A 404 1.99 5.12 22.78
C TYR A 404 2.04 3.98 23.81
N LEU A 405 1.62 2.77 23.44
CA LEU A 405 1.69 1.60 24.29
C LEU A 405 3.15 1.29 24.69
N LYS A 406 4.10 1.36 23.78
CA LYS A 406 5.52 1.20 24.08
C LYS A 406 6.02 2.27 25.06
N CYS A 407 5.63 3.53 24.86
CA CYS A 407 6.07 4.66 25.66
C CYS A 407 5.55 4.59 27.10
N HIS A 408 4.24 4.34 27.27
CA HIS A 408 3.56 4.46 28.56
C HIS A 408 3.34 3.12 29.28
N TYR A 409 3.29 1.99 28.54
CA TYR A 409 3.03 0.65 29.04
C TYR A 409 4.00 -0.37 28.41
N PRO A 410 5.34 -0.15 28.55
CA PRO A 410 6.33 -0.97 27.85
C PRO A 410 6.26 -2.46 28.19
N SER A 411 5.97 -2.81 29.44
CA SER A 411 5.89 -4.21 29.87
C SER A 411 4.73 -4.95 29.21
N GLU A 412 3.55 -4.34 29.19
CA GLU A 412 2.34 -4.89 28.59
C GLU A 412 2.47 -4.99 27.08
N PHE A 413 3.02 -3.94 26.45
CA PHE A 413 3.27 -3.91 25.02
C PHE A 413 4.27 -4.98 24.59
N MET A 414 5.43 -5.06 25.25
CA MET A 414 6.46 -6.04 24.91
C MET A 414 6.01 -7.48 25.19
N ALA A 415 5.22 -7.72 26.24
CA ALA A 415 4.63 -9.03 26.49
C ALA A 415 3.67 -9.45 25.36
N ALA A 416 2.79 -8.55 24.89
CA ALA A 416 1.90 -8.80 23.77
C ALA A 416 2.67 -9.02 22.45
N LEU A 417 3.68 -8.19 22.19
CA LEU A 417 4.53 -8.27 21.01
C LEU A 417 5.28 -9.60 20.96
N LEU A 418 5.98 -9.98 22.02
CA LEU A 418 6.70 -11.26 22.10
C LEU A 418 5.75 -12.45 21.92
N THR A 419 4.56 -12.41 22.56
CA THR A 419 3.54 -13.46 22.40
C THR A 419 3.12 -13.61 20.93
N SER A 420 3.01 -12.51 20.20
CA SER A 420 2.59 -12.52 18.78
C SER A 420 3.62 -13.14 17.83
N VAL A 421 4.88 -13.29 18.23
CA VAL A 421 6.00 -13.76 17.39
C VAL A 421 6.66 -15.05 17.90
N LEU A 422 6.01 -15.80 18.80
CA LEU A 422 6.56 -17.04 19.36
C LEU A 422 6.94 -18.10 18.31
N ASP A 423 6.34 -18.02 17.13
CA ASP A 423 6.65 -18.87 15.97
C ASP A 423 7.90 -18.43 15.18
N ASN A 424 8.51 -17.28 15.52
CA ASN A 424 9.67 -16.70 14.86
C ASN A 424 10.81 -16.44 15.84
N THR A 425 11.75 -17.38 15.93
CA THR A 425 12.89 -17.33 16.87
C THR A 425 13.74 -16.06 16.70
N ASP A 426 13.96 -15.60 15.47
CA ASP A 426 14.78 -14.41 15.23
C ASP A 426 14.12 -13.16 15.81
N LYS A 427 12.81 -13.03 15.64
CA LYS A 427 12.04 -11.91 16.23
C LYS A 427 11.94 -12.02 17.76
N VAL A 428 11.84 -13.22 18.32
CA VAL A 428 11.88 -13.42 19.78
C VAL A 428 13.21 -12.94 20.34
N ILE A 429 14.34 -13.28 19.69
CA ILE A 429 15.67 -12.83 20.12
C ILE A 429 15.78 -11.29 20.03
N GLU A 430 15.38 -10.71 18.89
CA GLU A 430 15.41 -9.27 18.65
C GLU A 430 14.62 -8.50 19.72
N TYR A 431 13.36 -8.86 19.94
CA TYR A 431 12.49 -8.17 20.91
C TYR A 431 12.84 -8.46 22.39
N SER A 432 13.41 -9.64 22.68
CA SER A 432 13.92 -9.92 24.03
C SER A 432 15.15 -9.08 24.37
N GLY A 433 15.93 -8.68 23.36
CA GLY A 433 17.07 -7.78 23.55
C GLY A 433 16.65 -6.34 23.86
N GLU A 434 15.41 -5.97 23.53
CA GLU A 434 14.82 -4.67 23.83
C GLU A 434 14.27 -4.57 25.25
N CYS A 435 13.89 -5.69 25.87
CA CYS A 435 13.39 -5.75 27.25
C CYS A 435 14.49 -5.65 28.31
#